data_4c7876f0a0d89fe89a30e41ac307365c
#
_entry.id   4c7876f0a0d89fe89a30e41ac307365c
#
_cell.length_a   1.000
_cell.length_b   1.000
_cell.length_c   1.000
_cell.angle_alpha   90.00
_cell.angle_beta   90.00
_cell.angle_gamma   90.00
#
_symmetry.space_group_name_H-M   'P 1'
#
loop_
_entity.id
_entity.type
_entity.pdbx_description
1 polymer ?
#
loop_
_entity_poly.entity_id
_entity_poly.type
_entity_poly.pdbx_seq_one_letter_code
_entity_poly.pdbx_strand_id
1 'polypeptide(L)'
;QNCKEKSLRVAQAFSSSTFMSNNMMYALGDLKQYAYAESLWAENPNTVITSKFFRLIRETELFKSVQISKSRSRNDYILEINIEDFMQYFNPQSTHSYANVSISVTLIDVKSNRAFATHSFNEKVDAKSLNAEGGVAALTIALNNILKDTNTWITGVCK
;
A
#
# COMPACT_ATOMS: atom_id res chain seq x y z
N GLN A 1 19.89 -7.50 9.41
CA GLN A 1 19.06 -8.60 9.94
C GLN A 1 19.13 -9.81 9.04
N ASN A 2 19.27 -10.98 9.62
CA ASN A 2 19.23 -12.23 8.87
C ASN A 2 17.79 -12.72 8.76
N CYS A 3 17.14 -12.43 7.65
CA CYS A 3 15.74 -12.80 7.45
C CYS A 3 15.54 -14.28 7.04
N LYS A 4 16.57 -14.95 6.56
CA LYS A 4 16.50 -16.34 6.06
C LYS A 4 15.94 -17.32 7.09
N GLU A 5 16.26 -17.11 8.35
CA GLU A 5 15.82 -17.99 9.44
C GLU A 5 14.51 -17.51 10.08
N LYS A 6 13.92 -16.46 9.56
CA LYS A 6 12.76 -15.82 10.16
C LYS A 6 11.53 -15.95 9.28
N SER A 7 10.38 -16.16 9.93
CA SER A 7 9.08 -16.14 9.26
C SER A 7 8.43 -14.78 9.41
N LEU A 8 7.75 -14.36 8.36
CA LEU A 8 7.08 -13.05 8.28
C LEU A 8 5.58 -13.24 8.08
N ARG A 9 4.80 -12.45 8.81
CA ARG A 9 3.37 -12.26 8.52
C ARG A 9 3.17 -10.87 7.95
N VAL A 10 2.49 -10.80 6.80
CA VAL A 10 2.03 -9.53 6.23
C VAL A 10 0.64 -9.27 6.79
N ALA A 11 0.53 -8.31 7.70
CA ALA A 11 -0.74 -7.96 8.32
C ALA A 11 -1.65 -7.24 7.32
N GLN A 12 -2.96 -7.34 7.54
CA GLN A 12 -3.92 -6.61 6.73
C GLN A 12 -3.60 -5.11 6.80
N ALA A 13 -3.45 -4.47 5.64
CA ALA A 13 -3.21 -3.05 5.57
C ALA A 13 -4.36 -2.29 6.23
N PHE A 14 -4.03 -1.24 6.96
CA PHE A 14 -5.02 -0.40 7.61
C PHE A 14 -4.93 1.04 7.08
N SER A 15 -6.04 1.74 7.19
CA SER A 15 -6.17 3.11 6.70
C SER A 15 -7.38 3.77 7.35
N SER A 16 -7.64 5.02 6.98
CA SER A 16 -8.93 5.64 7.30
C SER A 16 -10.07 4.87 6.62
N SER A 17 -11.30 5.05 7.10
CA SER A 17 -12.48 4.41 6.54
C SER A 17 -12.68 4.71 5.05
N THR A 18 -12.14 5.84 4.59
CA THR A 18 -12.19 6.24 3.17
C THR A 18 -11.63 5.15 2.25
N PHE A 19 -10.53 4.48 2.64
CA PHE A 19 -9.85 3.48 1.81
C PHE A 19 -10.23 2.05 2.17
N MET A 20 -11.10 1.84 3.16
CA MET A 20 -11.54 0.53 3.60
C MET A 20 -12.85 0.09 2.95
N SER A 21 -13.33 0.83 1.96
CA SER A 21 -14.54 0.52 1.21
C SER A 21 -14.22 0.29 -0.27
N ASN A 22 -15.22 -0.15 -1.01
CA ASN A 22 -15.10 -0.31 -2.46
C ASN A 22 -15.34 0.99 -3.24
N ASN A 23 -15.66 2.07 -2.54
CA ASN A 23 -15.86 3.36 -3.20
C ASN A 23 -14.55 3.90 -3.73
N MET A 24 -14.54 4.25 -5.01
CA MET A 24 -13.41 4.99 -5.57
C MET A 24 -13.57 6.46 -5.22
N MET A 25 -12.55 7.02 -4.57
CA MET A 25 -12.58 8.38 -4.05
C MET A 25 -11.72 9.32 -4.88
N TYR A 26 -12.12 10.58 -4.92
CA TYR A 26 -11.30 11.65 -5.48
C TYR A 26 -11.42 12.90 -4.60
N ALA A 27 -10.43 13.78 -4.71
CA ALA A 27 -10.41 15.05 -4.00
C ALA A 27 -10.40 16.22 -4.99
N LEU A 28 -11.12 17.25 -4.64
CA LEU A 28 -11.14 18.53 -5.38
C LEU A 28 -10.60 19.60 -4.44
N GLY A 29 -9.38 20.05 -4.70
CA GLY A 29 -8.66 20.89 -3.77
C GLY A 29 -8.19 20.09 -2.55
N ASP A 30 -7.88 20.77 -1.44
CA ASP A 30 -7.23 20.14 -0.28
C ASP A 30 -8.21 19.62 0.78
N LEU A 31 -9.45 20.09 0.78
CA LEU A 31 -10.35 19.89 1.90
C LEU A 31 -11.58 19.02 1.62
N LYS A 32 -11.89 18.76 0.35
CA LYS A 32 -13.11 18.02 0.01
C LYS A 32 -12.81 16.73 -0.72
N GLN A 33 -13.46 15.65 -0.26
CA GLN A 33 -13.37 14.32 -0.85
C GLN A 33 -14.75 13.88 -1.31
N TYR A 34 -14.79 13.17 -2.42
CA TYR A 34 -16.03 12.67 -3.02
C TYR A 34 -15.84 11.23 -3.47
N ALA A 35 -16.94 10.47 -3.50
CA ALA A 35 -16.96 9.17 -4.14
C ALA A 35 -17.42 9.34 -5.59
N TYR A 36 -16.78 8.62 -6.51
CA TYR A 36 -17.28 8.52 -7.87
C TYR A 36 -18.63 7.82 -7.88
N ALA A 37 -19.59 8.39 -8.59
CA ALA A 37 -20.97 7.86 -8.61
C ALA A 37 -21.09 6.52 -9.34
N GLU A 38 -20.26 6.29 -10.36
CA GLU A 38 -20.36 5.14 -11.24
C GLU A 38 -19.14 4.23 -11.24
N SER A 39 -18.17 4.49 -10.34
CA SER A 39 -16.93 3.73 -10.29
C SER A 39 -16.71 3.17 -8.90
N LEU A 40 -16.56 1.84 -8.82
CA LEU A 40 -16.26 1.13 -7.60
C LEU A 40 -15.03 0.26 -7.81
N TRP A 41 -14.25 0.06 -6.75
CA TRP A 41 -13.20 -0.96 -6.75
C TRP A 41 -13.86 -2.35 -6.69
N ALA A 42 -13.32 -3.32 -7.42
CA ALA A 42 -13.78 -4.71 -7.34
C ALA A 42 -13.60 -5.28 -5.93
N GLU A 43 -12.47 -4.91 -5.29
CA GLU A 43 -12.21 -5.19 -3.88
C GLU A 43 -11.71 -3.88 -3.25
N ASN A 44 -11.85 -3.75 -1.92
CA ASN A 44 -11.36 -2.53 -1.28
C ASN A 44 -9.82 -2.43 -1.39
N PRO A 45 -9.27 -1.22 -1.45
CA PRO A 45 -7.84 -1.02 -1.61
C PRO A 45 -6.98 -1.70 -0.55
N ASN A 46 -7.46 -1.75 0.69
CA ASN A 46 -6.71 -2.40 1.78
C ASN A 46 -6.41 -3.86 1.46
N THR A 47 -7.41 -4.60 0.96
CA THR A 47 -7.27 -6.01 0.61
C THR A 47 -6.32 -6.20 -0.58
N VAL A 48 -6.49 -5.38 -1.62
CA VAL A 48 -5.66 -5.48 -2.83
C VAL A 48 -4.20 -5.15 -2.51
N ILE A 49 -3.97 -4.07 -1.77
CA ILE A 49 -2.61 -3.63 -1.42
C ILE A 49 -1.93 -4.68 -0.53
N THR A 50 -2.64 -5.22 0.46
CA THR A 50 -2.11 -6.30 1.30
C THR A 50 -1.64 -7.48 0.45
N SER A 51 -2.48 -7.92 -0.49
CA SER A 51 -2.14 -9.06 -1.37
C SER A 51 -0.92 -8.77 -2.23
N LYS A 52 -0.79 -7.56 -2.73
CA LYS A 52 0.36 -7.18 -3.57
C LYS A 52 1.66 -7.14 -2.77
N PHE A 53 1.64 -6.60 -1.56
CA PHE A 53 2.80 -6.63 -0.68
C PHE A 53 3.18 -8.06 -0.31
N PHE A 54 2.20 -8.87 0.07
CA PHE A 54 2.42 -10.28 0.40
C PHE A 54 3.11 -11.02 -0.75
N ARG A 55 2.56 -10.89 -1.95
CA ARG A 55 3.09 -11.60 -3.14
C ARG A 55 4.50 -11.13 -3.47
N LEU A 56 4.73 -9.82 -3.44
CA LEU A 56 6.05 -9.25 -3.71
C LEU A 56 7.10 -9.81 -2.74
N ILE A 57 6.81 -9.76 -1.44
CA ILE A 57 7.78 -10.16 -0.41
C ILE A 57 8.02 -11.67 -0.46
N ARG A 58 6.98 -12.47 -0.68
CA ARG A 58 7.13 -13.91 -0.85
C ARG A 58 8.07 -14.24 -2.01
N GLU A 59 7.92 -13.53 -3.12
CA GLU A 59 8.75 -13.76 -4.31
C GLU A 59 10.21 -13.38 -4.14
N THR A 60 10.54 -12.54 -3.15
CA THR A 60 11.94 -12.19 -2.86
C THR A 60 12.72 -13.36 -2.26
N GLU A 61 12.04 -14.32 -1.67
CA GLU A 61 12.66 -15.46 -0.97
C GLU A 61 13.64 -15.04 0.14
N LEU A 62 13.47 -13.84 0.69
CA LEU A 62 14.32 -13.32 1.76
C LEU A 62 14.06 -13.97 3.11
N PHE A 63 12.82 -14.43 3.32
CA PHE A 63 12.38 -15.00 4.59
C PHE A 63 12.24 -16.51 4.49
N LYS A 64 12.31 -17.17 5.64
CA LYS A 64 12.05 -18.61 5.73
C LYS A 64 10.65 -18.95 5.22
N SER A 65 9.66 -18.14 5.58
CA SER A 65 8.30 -18.24 5.07
C SER A 65 7.61 -16.88 5.17
N VAL A 66 6.62 -16.66 4.31
CA VAL A 66 5.80 -15.44 4.33
C VAL A 66 4.35 -15.87 4.37
N GLN A 67 3.61 -15.38 5.36
CA GLN A 67 2.20 -15.70 5.58
C GLN A 67 1.35 -14.44 5.44
N ILE A 68 0.14 -14.61 4.94
CA ILE A 68 -0.83 -13.51 4.89
C ILE A 68 -1.60 -13.44 6.22
N SER A 69 -2.20 -12.29 6.49
CA SER A 69 -2.83 -11.94 7.75
C SER A 69 -3.82 -12.98 8.31
N LYS A 70 -4.46 -13.77 7.45
CA LYS A 70 -5.45 -14.78 7.87
C LYS A 70 -4.83 -16.07 8.39
N SER A 71 -3.53 -16.25 8.22
CA SER A 71 -2.85 -17.44 8.70
C SER A 71 -2.83 -17.47 10.23
N ARG A 72 -3.02 -18.65 10.80
CA ARG A 72 -2.94 -18.87 12.26
C ARG A 72 -1.53 -19.24 12.72
N SER A 73 -0.58 -19.42 11.81
CA SER A 73 0.77 -19.77 12.17
C SER A 73 1.45 -18.64 12.95
N ARG A 74 2.33 -19.01 13.85
CA ARG A 74 3.18 -18.04 14.54
C ARG A 74 4.28 -17.56 13.60
N ASN A 75 4.62 -16.30 13.72
CA ASN A 75 5.67 -15.71 12.92
C ASN A 75 6.64 -14.94 13.81
N ASP A 76 7.88 -14.86 13.34
CA ASP A 76 8.92 -14.12 14.05
C ASP A 76 8.76 -12.63 13.87
N TYR A 77 8.33 -12.21 12.68
CA TYR A 77 8.16 -10.79 12.32
C TYR A 77 6.76 -10.54 11.75
N ILE A 78 6.30 -9.32 11.92
CA ILE A 78 5.07 -8.82 11.29
C ILE A 78 5.43 -7.57 10.49
N LEU A 79 4.93 -7.49 9.25
CA LEU A 79 4.94 -6.27 8.48
C LEU A 79 3.59 -5.60 8.62
N GLU A 80 3.59 -4.40 9.21
CA GLU A 80 2.41 -3.54 9.23
C GLU A 80 2.47 -2.59 8.03
N ILE A 81 1.30 -2.38 7.41
CA ILE A 81 1.15 -1.50 6.25
C ILE A 81 0.08 -0.48 6.59
N ASN A 82 0.45 0.80 6.56
CA ASN A 82 -0.48 1.90 6.77
C ASN A 82 -0.66 2.65 5.45
N ILE A 83 -1.87 2.65 4.92
CA ILE A 83 -2.22 3.41 3.71
C ILE A 83 -2.64 4.81 4.16
N GLU A 84 -1.76 5.78 3.93
CA GLU A 84 -1.98 7.16 4.35
C GLU A 84 -2.74 7.95 3.30
N ASP A 85 -2.52 7.62 2.02
CA ASP A 85 -3.25 8.22 0.90
C ASP A 85 -3.31 7.25 -0.28
N PHE A 86 -4.46 7.20 -0.94
CA PHE A 86 -4.66 6.39 -2.14
C PHE A 86 -5.83 7.01 -2.91
N MET A 87 -5.57 8.11 -3.63
CA MET A 87 -6.64 8.93 -4.15
C MET A 87 -6.23 9.68 -5.40
N GLN A 88 -7.22 9.96 -6.25
CA GLN A 88 -7.09 10.87 -7.37
C GLN A 88 -7.41 12.29 -6.92
N TYR A 89 -6.63 13.23 -7.36
CA TYR A 89 -6.77 14.66 -7.05
C TYR A 89 -6.99 15.45 -8.30
N PHE A 90 -7.82 16.47 -8.18
CA PHE A 90 -8.06 17.47 -9.24
C PHE A 90 -7.69 18.85 -8.70
N ASN A 91 -7.15 19.70 -9.56
CA ASN A 91 -7.01 21.11 -9.22
C ASN A 91 -8.39 21.76 -9.13
N PRO A 92 -8.53 22.96 -8.50
CA PRO A 92 -9.83 23.60 -8.33
C PRO A 92 -10.59 23.85 -9.66
N GLN A 93 -9.88 24.03 -10.76
CA GLN A 93 -10.48 24.27 -12.07
C GLN A 93 -10.81 22.97 -12.81
N SER A 94 -10.45 21.81 -12.26
CA SER A 94 -10.64 20.50 -12.87
C SER A 94 -10.00 20.39 -14.28
N THR A 95 -8.86 21.04 -14.47
CA THR A 95 -8.11 21.01 -15.73
C THR A 95 -6.89 20.09 -15.64
N HIS A 96 -6.51 19.67 -14.45
CA HIS A 96 -5.38 18.80 -14.19
C HIS A 96 -5.72 17.82 -13.10
N SER A 97 -5.23 16.59 -13.25
CA SER A 97 -5.47 15.54 -12.27
C SER A 97 -4.22 14.68 -12.08
N TYR A 98 -4.06 14.18 -10.87
CA TYR A 98 -2.99 13.26 -10.54
C TYR A 98 -3.46 12.27 -9.47
N ALA A 99 -2.78 11.15 -9.38
CA ALA A 99 -2.95 10.22 -8.28
C ALA A 99 -1.83 10.42 -7.26
N ASN A 100 -2.15 10.29 -5.99
CA ASN A 100 -1.15 10.24 -4.94
C ASN A 100 -1.35 8.99 -4.11
N VAL A 101 -0.27 8.23 -3.91
CA VAL A 101 -0.27 7.06 -3.05
C VAL A 101 0.81 7.26 -2.00
N SER A 102 0.44 7.16 -0.73
CA SER A 102 1.35 7.30 0.40
C SER A 102 1.14 6.11 1.32
N ILE A 103 2.20 5.33 1.54
CA ILE A 103 2.14 4.11 2.32
C ILE A 103 3.36 4.08 3.25
N SER A 104 3.15 3.82 4.53
CA SER A 104 4.23 3.54 5.45
C SER A 104 4.19 2.07 5.86
N VAL A 105 5.38 1.50 6.06
CA VAL A 105 5.55 0.10 6.44
C VAL A 105 6.43 0.02 7.67
N THR A 106 6.15 -0.97 8.52
CA THR A 106 6.90 -1.17 9.77
C THR A 106 7.10 -2.66 10.00
N LEU A 107 8.35 -3.06 10.19
CA LEU A 107 8.68 -4.43 10.59
C LEU A 107 8.79 -4.49 12.10
N ILE A 108 8.05 -5.44 12.68
CA ILE A 108 7.96 -5.64 14.11
C ILE A 108 8.52 -7.02 14.46
N ASP A 109 9.38 -7.08 15.47
CA ASP A 109 9.82 -8.32 16.09
C ASP A 109 8.74 -8.75 17.07
N VAL A 110 8.11 -9.90 16.82
CA VAL A 110 6.98 -10.37 17.61
C VAL A 110 7.42 -10.70 19.04
N LYS A 111 8.59 -11.27 19.21
CA LYS A 111 9.09 -11.68 20.53
C LYS A 111 9.30 -10.50 21.46
N SER A 112 9.92 -9.43 20.97
CA SER A 112 10.16 -8.21 21.75
C SER A 112 9.01 -7.21 21.65
N ASN A 113 8.11 -7.39 20.68
CA ASN A 113 7.03 -6.47 20.36
C ASN A 113 7.56 -5.07 20.00
N ARG A 114 8.70 -5.00 19.34
CA ARG A 114 9.36 -3.75 18.95
C ARG A 114 9.52 -3.63 17.45
N ALA A 115 9.24 -2.44 16.96
CA ALA A 115 9.56 -2.08 15.58
C ALA A 115 11.08 -1.97 15.43
N PHE A 116 11.63 -2.56 14.38
CA PHE A 116 13.07 -2.49 14.11
C PHE A 116 13.41 -1.90 12.75
N ALA A 117 12.44 -1.73 11.87
CA ALA A 117 12.63 -1.06 10.58
C ALA A 117 11.31 -0.44 10.15
N THR A 118 11.39 0.77 9.66
CA THR A 118 10.21 1.48 9.15
C THR A 118 10.61 2.31 7.95
N HIS A 119 9.67 2.51 7.03
CA HIS A 119 9.91 3.34 5.86
C HIS A 119 8.58 3.90 5.33
N SER A 120 8.64 5.09 4.77
CA SER A 120 7.49 5.74 4.17
C SER A 120 7.75 5.96 2.68
N PHE A 121 6.75 5.64 1.88
CA PHE A 121 6.79 5.82 0.43
C PHE A 121 5.72 6.82 0.03
N ASN A 122 6.02 7.69 -0.92
CA ASN A 122 5.03 8.58 -1.52
C ASN A 122 5.30 8.66 -3.01
N GLU A 123 4.24 8.43 -3.80
CA GLU A 123 4.29 8.52 -5.26
C GLU A 123 3.16 9.38 -5.76
N LYS A 124 3.50 10.33 -6.63
CA LYS A 124 2.55 11.19 -7.29
C LYS A 124 2.69 10.98 -8.80
N VAL A 125 1.60 10.63 -9.47
CA VAL A 125 1.59 10.31 -10.89
C VAL A 125 0.47 11.08 -11.57
N ASP A 126 0.80 11.81 -12.62
CA ASP A 126 -0.20 12.55 -13.40
C ASP A 126 -1.17 11.60 -14.09
N ALA A 127 -2.45 11.90 -14.00
CA ALA A 127 -3.49 11.18 -14.72
C ALA A 127 -3.57 11.71 -16.15
N LYS A 128 -3.69 10.80 -17.12
CA LYS A 128 -3.77 11.15 -18.54
C LYS A 128 -5.16 11.61 -18.97
N SER A 129 -6.17 11.36 -18.13
CA SER A 129 -7.54 11.81 -18.38
C SER A 129 -8.19 12.25 -17.08
N LEU A 130 -9.17 13.15 -17.20
CA LEU A 130 -9.82 13.80 -16.05
C LEU A 130 -11.06 13.01 -15.60
N ASN A 131 -10.90 11.71 -15.42
CA ASN A 131 -11.99 10.80 -15.04
C ASN A 131 -11.45 9.66 -14.16
N ALA A 132 -12.35 8.79 -13.72
CA ALA A 132 -12.00 7.64 -12.88
C ALA A 132 -10.99 6.72 -13.58
N GLU A 133 -11.15 6.48 -14.87
CA GLU A 133 -10.25 5.63 -15.65
C GLU A 133 -8.81 6.16 -15.61
N GLY A 134 -8.63 7.47 -15.83
CA GLY A 134 -7.32 8.10 -15.68
C GLY A 134 -6.76 8.00 -14.28
N GLY A 135 -7.63 8.10 -13.27
CA GLY A 135 -7.26 7.92 -11.87
C GLY A 135 -6.77 6.51 -11.57
N VAL A 136 -7.48 5.50 -12.04
CA VAL A 136 -7.10 4.09 -11.84
C VAL A 136 -5.74 3.81 -12.46
N ALA A 137 -5.51 4.27 -13.70
CA ALA A 137 -4.22 4.07 -14.37
C ALA A 137 -3.08 4.71 -13.59
N ALA A 138 -3.26 5.95 -13.14
CA ALA A 138 -2.24 6.67 -12.37
C ALA A 138 -1.99 6.03 -11.00
N LEU A 139 -3.04 5.60 -10.30
CA LEU A 139 -2.92 4.89 -9.02
C LEU A 139 -2.16 3.57 -9.18
N THR A 140 -2.41 2.85 -10.26
CA THR A 140 -1.72 1.59 -10.55
C THR A 140 -0.23 1.81 -10.75
N ILE A 141 0.15 2.84 -11.51
CA ILE A 141 1.56 3.17 -11.72
C ILE A 141 2.22 3.56 -10.40
N ALA A 142 1.56 4.42 -9.62
CA ALA A 142 2.09 4.86 -8.33
C ALA A 142 2.31 3.68 -7.37
N LEU A 143 1.34 2.79 -7.27
CA LEU A 143 1.44 1.61 -6.40
C LEU A 143 2.56 0.69 -6.88
N ASN A 144 2.69 0.46 -8.17
CA ASN A 144 3.77 -0.39 -8.71
C ASN A 144 5.14 0.20 -8.42
N ASN A 145 5.29 1.52 -8.47
CA ASN A 145 6.54 2.18 -8.10
C ASN A 145 6.86 1.97 -6.62
N ILE A 146 5.86 2.08 -5.75
CA ILE A 146 6.03 1.82 -4.32
C ILE A 146 6.43 0.36 -4.06
N LEU A 147 5.84 -0.58 -4.79
CA LEU A 147 6.19 -1.99 -4.65
C LEU A 147 7.64 -2.26 -5.05
N LYS A 148 8.13 -1.62 -6.11
CA LYS A 148 9.54 -1.70 -6.49
C LYS A 148 10.45 -1.15 -5.40
N ASP A 149 10.11 -0.01 -4.84
CA ASP A 149 10.88 0.63 -3.78
C ASP A 149 10.85 -0.22 -2.51
N THR A 150 9.73 -0.86 -2.23
CA THR A 150 9.60 -1.80 -1.10
C THR A 150 10.55 -2.98 -1.26
N ASN A 151 10.66 -3.52 -2.47
CA ASN A 151 11.61 -4.60 -2.74
C ASN A 151 13.04 -4.19 -2.41
N THR A 152 13.45 -3.01 -2.86
CA THR A 152 14.77 -2.46 -2.58
C THR A 152 14.97 -2.27 -1.07
N TRP A 153 14.00 -1.68 -0.41
CA TRP A 153 14.07 -1.42 1.03
C TRP A 153 14.20 -2.70 1.85
N ILE A 154 13.31 -3.67 1.61
CA ILE A 154 13.28 -4.89 2.43
C ILE A 154 14.52 -5.75 2.17
N THR A 155 15.02 -5.75 0.94
CA THR A 155 16.28 -6.42 0.62
C THR A 155 17.43 -5.80 1.42
N GLY A 156 17.47 -4.47 1.54
CA GLY A 156 18.46 -3.78 2.36
C GLY A 156 18.35 -4.11 3.85
N VAL A 157 17.14 -4.19 4.37
CA VAL A 157 16.89 -4.55 5.78
C VAL A 157 17.37 -5.96 6.09
N CYS A 158 17.18 -6.87 5.14
CA CYS A 158 17.48 -8.31 5.32
C CYS A 158 18.94 -8.69 5.02
N LYS A 159 19.74 -7.74 4.67
CA LYS A 159 21.18 -7.98 4.46
C LYS A 159 21.99 -8.03 5.74
#